data_a307d9dad84143747cceeaa96ba0e702
#
_entry.id   a307d9dad84143747cceeaa96ba0e702
#
_cell.length_a   1.000
_cell.length_b   1.000
_cell.length_c   1.000
_cell.angle_alpha   90.00
_cell.angle_beta   90.00
_cell.angle_gamma   90.00
#
_symmetry.space_group_name_H-M   'P 1'
#
loop_
_entity.id
_entity.type
_entity.pdbx_description
1 polymer ?
#
loop_
_entity_poly.entity_id
_entity_poly.type
_entity_poly.pdbx_seq_one_letter_code
_entity_poly.pdbx_strand_id
1 'polypeptide(L)'
;MTPSEQHADVIVVGAGPGGSATAAWLAGAGLDVLLLEKATFPRDKICGDGLTPRAVKELIALGVDTEGWTRTKGLRILGGGHTLTLDWPETTSFPSYGMVRARGDLDEALARHAQARGAILSEGVSVTGPV
;
A
#
# COMPACT_ATOMS: atom_id res chain seq x y z
N MET A 1 35.33 -2.19 -10.55
CA MET A 1 34.16 -3.06 -10.81
C MET A 1 33.04 -2.15 -11.33
N THR A 2 32.66 -2.28 -12.59
CA THR A 2 31.46 -1.64 -13.12
C THR A 2 30.27 -2.27 -12.42
N PRO A 3 29.32 -1.47 -11.87
CA PRO A 3 28.08 -2.02 -11.37
C PRO A 3 27.43 -2.85 -12.48
N SER A 4 26.97 -4.05 -12.18
CA SER A 4 26.18 -4.81 -13.14
C SER A 4 24.93 -3.99 -13.44
N GLU A 5 24.73 -3.60 -14.69
CA GLU A 5 23.49 -2.97 -15.13
C GLU A 5 22.35 -3.97 -14.87
N GLN A 6 21.40 -3.55 -14.05
CA GLN A 6 20.18 -4.31 -13.84
C GLN A 6 19.13 -3.77 -14.82
N HIS A 7 18.52 -4.66 -15.57
CA HIS A 7 17.44 -4.31 -16.47
C HIS A 7 16.11 -4.69 -15.85
N ALA A 8 15.12 -3.81 -16.00
CA ALA A 8 13.74 -4.06 -15.65
C ALA A 8 12.83 -3.42 -16.69
N ASP A 9 11.66 -3.99 -16.89
CA ASP A 9 10.64 -3.37 -17.75
C ASP A 9 10.12 -2.07 -17.15
N VAL A 10 9.99 -2.06 -15.81
CA VAL A 10 9.48 -0.92 -15.03
C VAL A 10 10.28 -0.74 -13.75
N ILE A 11 10.65 0.50 -13.48
CA ILE A 11 11.21 0.91 -12.19
C ILE A 11 10.15 1.73 -11.44
N VAL A 12 9.78 1.28 -10.26
CA VAL A 12 8.86 1.99 -9.36
C VAL A 12 9.66 2.58 -8.21
N VAL A 13 9.56 3.88 -8.02
CA VAL A 13 10.29 4.59 -6.97
C VAL A 13 9.39 4.91 -5.80
N GLY A 14 9.70 4.36 -4.65
CA GLY A 14 8.95 4.46 -3.40
C GLY A 14 8.00 3.28 -3.20
N ALA A 15 8.21 2.54 -2.10
CA ALA A 15 7.40 1.40 -1.70
C ALA A 15 6.34 1.77 -0.64
N GLY A 16 5.73 2.94 -0.79
CA GLY A 16 4.49 3.28 -0.10
C GLY A 16 3.29 2.53 -0.71
N PRO A 17 2.05 2.78 -0.25
CA PRO A 17 0.88 2.05 -0.73
C PRO A 17 0.69 2.12 -2.25
N GLY A 18 0.87 3.31 -2.85
CA GLY A 18 0.74 3.49 -4.29
C GLY A 18 1.80 2.75 -5.10
N GLY A 19 3.08 2.89 -4.72
CA GLY A 19 4.19 2.22 -5.41
C GLY A 19 4.13 0.71 -5.26
N SER A 20 3.87 0.21 -4.06
CA SER A 20 3.74 -1.23 -3.82
C SER A 20 2.55 -1.84 -4.58
N ALA A 21 1.39 -1.18 -4.61
CA ALA A 21 0.25 -1.64 -5.39
C ALA A 21 0.55 -1.65 -6.89
N THR A 22 1.18 -0.59 -7.40
CA THR A 22 1.62 -0.51 -8.80
C THR A 22 2.56 -1.65 -9.15
N ALA A 23 3.60 -1.87 -8.32
CA ALA A 23 4.56 -2.95 -8.53
C ALA A 23 3.90 -4.33 -8.50
N ALA A 24 2.95 -4.55 -7.57
CA ALA A 24 2.23 -5.82 -7.47
C ALA A 24 1.37 -6.11 -8.71
N TRP A 25 0.66 -5.11 -9.22
CA TRP A 25 -0.14 -5.25 -10.44
C TRP A 25 0.72 -5.52 -11.67
N LEU A 26 1.79 -4.78 -11.84
CA LEU A 26 2.69 -4.93 -12.99
C LEU A 26 3.43 -6.27 -12.97
N ALA A 27 3.97 -6.66 -11.82
CA ALA A 27 4.63 -7.96 -11.66
C ALA A 27 3.64 -9.11 -11.86
N GLY A 28 2.42 -8.99 -11.34
CA GLY A 28 1.35 -9.96 -11.57
C GLY A 28 0.91 -10.08 -13.02
N ALA A 29 1.13 -9.04 -13.82
CA ALA A 29 0.92 -9.06 -15.27
C ALA A 29 2.10 -9.63 -16.07
N GLY A 30 3.18 -10.06 -15.42
CA GLY A 30 4.34 -10.71 -16.03
C GLY A 30 5.48 -9.77 -16.43
N LEU A 31 5.45 -8.51 -15.98
CA LEU A 31 6.55 -7.58 -16.22
C LEU A 31 7.67 -7.74 -15.19
N ASP A 32 8.90 -7.50 -15.61
CA ASP A 32 10.04 -7.38 -14.71
C ASP A 32 9.99 -6.01 -14.02
N VAL A 33 9.71 -6.02 -12.71
CA VAL A 33 9.50 -4.80 -11.93
C VAL A 33 10.58 -4.68 -10.86
N LEU A 34 11.25 -3.53 -10.83
CA LEU A 34 12.16 -3.13 -9.77
C LEU A 34 11.47 -2.06 -8.90
N LEU A 35 11.21 -2.39 -7.63
CA LEU A 35 10.63 -1.50 -6.65
C LEU A 35 11.72 -0.99 -5.70
N LEU A 36 11.97 0.30 -5.71
CA LEU A 36 13.04 0.95 -4.95
C LEU A 36 12.47 1.73 -3.75
N GLU A 37 12.98 1.48 -2.56
CA GLU A 37 12.60 2.19 -1.33
C GLU A 37 13.85 2.74 -0.63
N LYS A 38 13.82 4.03 -0.28
CA LYS A 38 14.94 4.67 0.40
C LYS A 38 15.12 4.24 1.84
N ALA A 39 14.04 3.87 2.52
CA ALA A 39 14.05 3.37 3.89
C ALA A 39 14.22 1.86 3.92
N THR A 40 14.41 1.34 5.14
CA THR A 40 14.37 -0.10 5.44
C THR A 40 13.13 -0.39 6.26
N PHE A 41 12.34 -1.40 5.87
CA PHE A 41 11.16 -1.80 6.63
C PHE A 41 11.52 -2.57 7.93
N PRO A 42 10.72 -2.43 8.99
CA PRO A 42 9.57 -1.53 9.09
C PRO A 42 10.00 -0.07 9.22
N ARG A 43 9.20 0.83 8.69
CA ARG A 43 9.40 2.27 8.80
C ARG A 43 8.11 2.99 9.12
N ASP A 44 8.20 4.08 9.86
CA ASP A 44 7.07 4.96 10.12
C ASP A 44 6.79 5.91 8.95
N LYS A 45 5.55 6.28 8.82
CA LYS A 45 5.08 7.31 7.91
C LYS A 45 4.01 8.14 8.59
N ILE A 46 4.22 9.43 8.70
CA ILE A 46 3.24 10.36 9.26
C ILE A 46 2.09 10.51 8.27
N CYS A 47 1.05 9.73 8.49
CA CYS A 47 -0.18 9.73 7.69
C CYS A 47 -1.27 8.99 8.48
N GLY A 48 -2.54 9.22 8.14
CA GLY A 48 -3.64 8.49 8.77
C GLY A 48 -3.58 6.99 8.50
N ASP A 49 -3.96 6.21 9.50
CA ASP A 49 -3.97 4.74 9.46
C ASP A 49 -5.33 4.17 9.00
N GLY A 50 -6.28 5.06 8.71
CA GLY A 50 -7.64 4.69 8.30
C GLY A 50 -7.72 4.37 6.81
N LEU A 51 -8.39 3.27 6.52
CA LEU A 51 -8.68 2.79 5.17
C LEU A 51 -10.18 2.88 4.92
N THR A 52 -10.56 3.64 3.91
CA THR A 52 -11.96 3.73 3.48
C THR A 52 -12.43 2.41 2.83
N PRO A 53 -13.75 2.17 2.73
CA PRO A 53 -14.28 1.02 2.01
C PRO A 53 -13.73 0.89 0.58
N ARG A 54 -13.48 2.01 -0.08
CA ARG A 54 -12.87 2.02 -1.42
C ARG A 54 -11.42 1.50 -1.39
N ALA A 55 -10.64 1.91 -0.40
CA ALA A 55 -9.28 1.40 -0.21
C ALA A 55 -9.29 -0.10 0.10
N VAL A 56 -10.22 -0.56 0.94
CA VAL A 56 -10.40 -1.99 1.26
C VAL A 56 -10.72 -2.80 0.00
N LYS A 57 -11.59 -2.29 -0.88
CA LYS A 57 -11.85 -2.92 -2.18
C LYS A 57 -10.58 -3.16 -2.97
N GLU A 58 -9.70 -2.15 -3.04
CA GLU A 58 -8.45 -2.27 -3.79
C GLU A 58 -7.50 -3.29 -3.17
N LEU A 59 -7.45 -3.37 -1.82
CA LEU A 59 -6.67 -4.40 -1.13
C LEU A 59 -7.19 -5.81 -1.43
N ILE A 60 -8.51 -5.99 -1.45
CA ILE A 60 -9.14 -7.27 -1.80
C ILE A 60 -8.82 -7.63 -3.26
N ALA A 61 -8.97 -6.70 -4.19
CA ALA A 61 -8.67 -6.90 -5.60
C ALA A 61 -7.19 -7.26 -5.83
N LEU A 62 -6.30 -6.65 -5.07
CA LEU A 62 -4.86 -6.93 -5.11
C LEU A 62 -4.51 -8.30 -4.51
N GLY A 63 -5.40 -8.88 -3.69
CA GLY A 63 -5.20 -10.16 -3.02
C GLY A 63 -4.37 -10.06 -1.74
N VAL A 64 -4.33 -8.90 -1.11
CA VAL A 64 -3.62 -8.70 0.16
C VAL A 64 -4.35 -9.42 1.28
N ASP A 65 -3.60 -10.18 2.09
CA ASP A 65 -4.15 -10.79 3.30
C ASP A 65 -4.37 -9.71 4.37
N THR A 66 -5.62 -9.53 4.73
CA THR A 66 -6.08 -8.57 5.75
C THR A 66 -6.60 -9.24 7.00
N GLU A 67 -6.30 -10.53 7.21
CA GLU A 67 -6.70 -11.24 8.42
C GLU A 67 -6.16 -10.56 9.67
N GLY A 68 -7.02 -10.40 10.68
CA GLY A 68 -6.66 -9.75 11.94
C GLY A 68 -6.60 -8.22 11.91
N TRP A 69 -6.85 -7.59 10.76
CA TRP A 69 -6.94 -6.13 10.70
C TRP A 69 -8.26 -5.65 11.30
N THR A 70 -8.22 -4.49 11.97
CA THR A 70 -9.42 -3.91 12.60
C THR A 70 -10.35 -3.35 11.54
N ARG A 71 -11.60 -3.81 11.52
CA ARG A 71 -12.66 -3.24 10.68
C ARG A 71 -13.34 -2.08 11.37
N THR A 72 -13.73 -1.06 10.59
CA THR A 72 -14.47 0.11 11.05
C THR A 72 -15.86 0.15 10.41
N LYS A 73 -16.87 0.49 11.22
CA LYS A 73 -18.25 0.60 10.77
C LYS A 73 -18.56 1.93 10.10
N GLY A 74 -17.80 2.95 10.41
CA GLY A 74 -18.01 4.31 9.91
C GLY A 74 -17.03 5.31 10.48
N LEU A 75 -17.42 6.57 10.44
CA LEU A 75 -16.67 7.71 10.93
C LEU A 75 -17.40 8.37 12.11
N ARG A 76 -16.64 8.81 13.08
CA ARG A 76 -17.11 9.72 14.12
C ARG A 76 -16.34 11.03 14.02
N ILE A 77 -17.08 12.10 13.80
CA ILE A 77 -16.54 13.45 13.64
C ILE A 77 -16.89 14.25 14.90
N LEU A 78 -15.90 14.81 15.54
CA LEU A 78 -16.02 15.64 16.73
C LEU A 78 -15.58 17.06 16.40
N GLY A 79 -16.42 18.05 16.65
CA GLY A 79 -16.06 19.45 16.42
C GLY A 79 -17.16 20.41 16.86
N GLY A 80 -16.80 21.61 17.30
CA GLY A 80 -17.74 22.66 17.67
C GLY A 80 -18.74 22.28 18.78
N GLY A 81 -18.38 21.33 19.67
CA GLY A 81 -19.28 20.81 20.69
C GLY A 81 -20.28 19.77 20.17
N HIS A 82 -20.18 19.37 18.92
CA HIS A 82 -21.05 18.39 18.29
C HIS A 82 -20.32 17.09 17.97
N THR A 83 -21.07 16.00 17.96
CA THR A 83 -20.62 14.68 17.53
C THR A 83 -21.50 14.21 16.38
N LEU A 84 -20.89 13.87 15.25
CA LEU A 84 -21.55 13.26 14.10
C LEU A 84 -21.00 11.85 13.89
N THR A 85 -21.89 10.85 13.86
CA THR A 85 -21.53 9.47 13.53
C THR A 85 -22.14 9.10 12.20
N LEU A 86 -21.31 8.67 11.26
CA LEU A 86 -21.68 8.28 9.90
C LEU A 86 -21.26 6.84 9.67
N ASP A 87 -22.20 5.95 9.52
CA ASP A 87 -21.92 4.57 9.10
C ASP A 87 -21.53 4.55 7.62
N TRP A 88 -20.63 3.64 7.25
CA TRP A 88 -20.32 3.41 5.84
C TRP A 88 -21.56 2.93 5.10
N PRO A 89 -21.88 3.48 3.94
CA PRO A 89 -23.06 3.07 3.18
C PRO A 89 -22.91 1.65 2.64
N GLU A 90 -24.02 0.94 2.56
CA GLU A 90 -24.09 -0.31 1.80
C GLU A 90 -24.14 0.02 0.30
N THR A 91 -23.19 -0.48 -0.45
CA THR A 91 -23.11 -0.31 -1.89
C THR A 91 -22.75 -1.63 -2.57
N THR A 92 -23.02 -1.72 -3.87
CA THR A 92 -22.58 -2.86 -4.67
C THR A 92 -21.15 -2.72 -5.17
N SER A 93 -20.57 -1.52 -5.04
CA SER A 93 -19.27 -1.17 -5.62
C SER A 93 -18.10 -1.47 -4.70
N PHE A 94 -18.31 -1.44 -3.38
CA PHE A 94 -17.27 -1.71 -2.37
C PHE A 94 -17.89 -2.17 -1.04
N PRO A 95 -17.07 -2.77 -0.13
CA PRO A 95 -17.55 -3.25 1.15
C PRO A 95 -18.20 -2.16 1.99
N SER A 96 -19.09 -2.52 2.91
CA SER A 96 -19.72 -1.61 3.88
C SER A 96 -18.87 -1.40 5.15
N TYR A 97 -17.57 -1.61 5.06
CA TYR A 97 -16.63 -1.41 6.15
C TYR A 97 -15.33 -0.80 5.66
N GLY A 98 -14.72 -0.01 6.52
CA GLY A 98 -13.33 0.41 6.38
C GLY A 98 -12.41 -0.48 7.22
N MET A 99 -11.14 -0.16 7.25
CA MET A 99 -10.15 -0.83 8.11
C MET A 99 -9.21 0.19 8.75
N VAL A 100 -8.52 -0.24 9.80
CA VAL A 100 -7.41 0.48 10.40
C VAL A 100 -6.20 -0.42 10.42
N ARG A 101 -5.08 0.08 9.91
CA ARG A 101 -3.78 -0.55 10.02
C ARG A 101 -2.70 0.52 10.10
N ALA A 102 -1.83 0.43 11.10
CA ALA A 102 -0.71 1.37 11.23
C ALA A 102 0.16 1.36 9.96
N ARG A 103 0.58 2.55 9.50
CA ARG A 103 1.32 2.70 8.24
C ARG A 103 2.62 1.92 8.23
N GLY A 104 3.31 1.78 9.36
CA GLY A 104 4.48 0.93 9.47
C GLY A 104 4.22 -0.51 9.03
N ASP A 105 3.11 -1.08 9.49
CA ASP A 105 2.70 -2.45 9.13
C ASP A 105 2.07 -2.53 7.74
N LEU A 106 1.21 -1.57 7.40
CA LEU A 106 0.51 -1.54 6.11
C LEU A 106 1.49 -1.45 4.94
N ASP A 107 2.42 -0.51 5.01
CA ASP A 107 3.37 -0.25 3.94
C ASP A 107 4.29 -1.46 3.72
N GLU A 108 4.78 -2.09 4.80
CA GLU A 108 5.57 -3.31 4.69
C GLU A 108 4.76 -4.48 4.13
N ALA A 109 3.53 -4.68 4.61
CA ALA A 109 2.67 -5.75 4.10
C ALA A 109 2.44 -5.63 2.59
N LEU A 110 2.20 -4.42 2.09
CA LEU A 110 2.04 -4.16 0.66
C LEU A 110 3.34 -4.36 -0.13
N ALA A 111 4.48 -3.93 0.40
CA ALA A 111 5.77 -4.14 -0.25
C ALA A 111 6.12 -5.63 -0.33
N ARG A 112 5.89 -6.38 0.74
CA ARG A 112 6.08 -7.84 0.74
C ARG A 112 5.11 -8.55 -0.18
N HIS A 113 3.88 -8.06 -0.29
CA HIS A 113 2.92 -8.57 -1.26
C HIS A 113 3.40 -8.36 -2.71
N ALA A 114 3.96 -7.18 -3.01
CA ALA A 114 4.55 -6.93 -4.32
C ALA A 114 5.70 -7.90 -4.64
N GLN A 115 6.57 -8.20 -3.65
CA GLN A 115 7.61 -9.24 -3.80
C GLN A 115 7.00 -10.60 -4.08
N ALA A 116 5.97 -10.99 -3.36
CA ALA A 116 5.28 -12.28 -3.55
C ALA A 116 4.64 -12.39 -4.95
N ARG A 117 4.27 -11.25 -5.56
CA ARG A 117 3.76 -11.17 -6.94
C ARG A 117 4.85 -11.17 -7.99
N GLY A 118 6.12 -11.08 -7.61
CA GLY A 118 7.27 -11.16 -8.50
C GLY A 118 8.08 -9.88 -8.65
N ALA A 119 7.73 -8.78 -7.99
CA ALA A 119 8.54 -7.57 -7.99
C ALA A 119 9.84 -7.78 -7.19
N ILE A 120 10.93 -7.18 -7.67
CA ILE A 120 12.19 -7.15 -6.93
C ILE A 120 12.18 -5.88 -6.07
N LEU A 121 12.16 -6.05 -4.76
CA LEU A 121 12.23 -4.94 -3.80
C LEU A 121 13.68 -4.70 -3.39
N SER A 122 14.16 -3.47 -3.53
CA SER A 122 15.45 -3.01 -3.01
C SER A 122 15.22 -1.90 -1.99
N GLU A 123 15.53 -2.20 -0.74
CA GLU A 123 15.44 -1.28 0.40
C GLU A 123 16.76 -0.54 0.59
N GLY A 124 16.72 0.65 1.21
CA GLY A 124 17.89 1.46 1.44
C GLY A 124 18.48 2.11 0.18
N VAL A 125 17.68 2.25 -0.87
CA VAL A 125 18.10 2.81 -2.16
C VAL A 125 17.41 4.14 -2.42
N SER A 126 18.20 5.22 -2.42
CA SER A 126 17.70 6.56 -2.78
C SER A 126 17.91 6.82 -4.27
N VAL A 127 16.83 7.15 -4.95
CA VAL A 127 16.88 7.56 -6.36
C VAL A 127 17.17 9.06 -6.44
N THR A 128 18.17 9.43 -7.21
CA THR A 128 18.63 10.82 -7.34
C THR A 128 18.25 11.46 -8.66
N GLY A 129 17.78 10.70 -9.63
CA GLY A 129 17.36 11.20 -10.93
C GLY A 129 16.85 10.10 -11.84
N PRO A 130 16.34 10.46 -13.02
CA PRO A 130 15.93 9.49 -14.04
C PRO A 130 17.11 8.75 -14.63
N VAL A 131 16.84 7.61 -15.17
CA VAL A 131 17.82 6.78 -15.92
C VAL A 131 17.87 7.24 -17.36
#